data_885c71004fc2a8c6a884c0ea82bf056d
#
_entry.id   885c71004fc2a8c6a884c0ea82bf056d
#
_cell.length_a   1.000
_cell.length_b   1.000
_cell.length_c   1.000
_cell.angle_alpha   90.00
_cell.angle_beta   90.00
_cell.angle_gamma   90.00
#
_symmetry.space_group_name_H-M   'P 1'
#
loop_
_entity.id
_entity.type
_entity.pdbx_description
1 polymer ?
#
loop_
_entity_poly.entity_id
_entity_poly.type
_entity_poly.pdbx_seq_one_letter_code
_entity_poly.pdbx_strand_id
1 'polypeptide(L)'
;MLWIGTGKNAVLLDNLPSDARSFKIASSNPAVIKVGKSSNDAFGMWMKPLKVGKAKVTITYKSGGKTRTIAGNYKAKKYPNPFAWIKVDGSTLNVKKDLVMSEIQDWGKQTVTVNFKLNSGWKVTGLTGARFKAESTSMFKWKKNKAVKFLDAGTIVLSIELENTKNGDPFAYLIMINQRR
;
A
#
# COMPACT_ATOMS: atom_id res chain seq x y z
N MET A 1 -0.78 -2.75 10.19
CA MET A 1 0.59 -3.36 10.18
C MET A 1 1.50 -2.52 9.30
N LEU A 2 2.78 -2.41 9.62
CA LEU A 2 3.76 -1.65 8.83
C LEU A 2 4.95 -2.55 8.48
N TRP A 3 5.51 -2.38 7.27
CA TRP A 3 6.62 -3.18 6.79
C TRP A 3 7.92 -2.37 6.75
N ILE A 4 8.98 -2.89 7.37
CA ILE A 4 10.30 -2.25 7.34
C ILE A 4 10.80 -2.19 5.91
N GLY A 5 11.30 -1.02 5.49
CA GLY A 5 11.75 -0.78 4.12
C GLY A 5 10.75 -0.05 3.22
N THR A 6 9.47 0.02 3.60
CA THR A 6 8.43 0.68 2.77
C THR A 6 8.49 2.22 2.76
N GLY A 7 9.51 2.81 3.38
CA GLY A 7 9.63 4.26 3.41
C GLY A 7 8.66 4.94 4.36
N LYS A 8 8.19 6.13 3.99
CA LYS A 8 7.18 6.89 4.73
C LYS A 8 5.79 6.45 4.28
N ASN A 9 4.98 5.98 5.22
CA ASN A 9 3.58 5.62 4.99
C ASN A 9 2.71 6.81 5.43
N ALA A 10 1.84 7.31 4.57
CA ALA A 10 0.89 8.36 4.90
C ALA A 10 -0.06 7.91 6.02
N VAL A 11 -0.43 8.83 6.88
CA VAL A 11 -1.46 8.63 7.90
C VAL A 11 -2.74 9.27 7.39
N LEU A 12 -3.70 8.44 7.06
CA LEU A 12 -5.04 8.88 6.69
C LEU A 12 -5.89 9.00 7.96
N LEU A 13 -6.60 10.11 8.09
CA LEU A 13 -7.52 10.38 9.18
C LEU A 13 -8.91 10.57 8.59
N ASP A 14 -9.78 9.62 8.86
CA ASP A 14 -11.17 9.66 8.43
C ASP A 14 -12.05 10.33 9.51
N ASN A 15 -13.16 10.92 9.08
CA ASN A 15 -14.18 11.48 9.96
C ASN A 15 -13.69 12.55 10.94
N LEU A 16 -12.75 13.39 10.53
CA LEU A 16 -12.34 14.54 11.32
C LEU A 16 -13.40 15.64 11.29
N PRO A 17 -13.62 16.37 12.42
CA PRO A 17 -14.41 17.59 12.40
C PRO A 17 -13.84 18.61 11.42
N SER A 18 -14.71 19.40 10.76
CA SER A 18 -14.31 20.38 9.75
C SER A 18 -13.40 21.50 10.29
N ASP A 19 -13.48 21.79 11.59
CA ASP A 19 -12.65 22.77 12.29
C ASP A 19 -11.34 22.18 12.86
N ALA A 20 -11.04 20.90 12.57
CA ALA A 20 -9.84 20.25 13.09
C ALA A 20 -8.56 20.91 12.58
N ARG A 21 -7.67 21.29 13.50
CA ARG A 21 -6.41 22.01 13.20
C ARG A 21 -5.31 21.70 14.21
N SER A 22 -4.11 22.24 13.97
CA SER A 22 -2.96 22.14 14.89
C SER A 22 -2.57 20.69 15.23
N PHE A 23 -2.50 19.85 14.19
CA PHE A 23 -2.15 18.46 14.34
C PHE A 23 -0.71 18.26 14.84
N LYS A 24 -0.53 17.35 15.79
CA LYS A 24 0.77 16.84 16.24
C LYS A 24 0.73 15.32 16.19
N ILE A 25 1.85 14.69 15.88
CA ILE A 25 1.99 13.23 15.86
C ILE A 25 3.19 12.83 16.71
N ALA A 26 3.01 11.79 17.52
CA ALA A 26 4.05 11.24 18.39
C ALA A 26 4.03 9.72 18.37
N SER A 27 5.19 9.10 18.55
CA SER A 27 5.36 7.66 18.69
C SER A 27 5.87 7.35 20.09
N SER A 28 5.29 6.34 20.74
CA SER A 28 5.79 5.85 22.04
C SER A 28 7.15 5.15 21.92
N ASN A 29 7.54 4.74 20.71
CA ASN A 29 8.84 4.14 20.42
C ASN A 29 9.37 4.58 19.05
N PRO A 30 10.02 5.76 18.98
CA PRO A 30 10.54 6.28 17.71
C PRO A 30 11.64 5.43 17.07
N ALA A 31 12.33 4.60 17.84
CA ALA A 31 13.31 3.63 17.31
C ALA A 31 12.64 2.50 16.52
N VAL A 32 11.38 2.18 16.81
CA VAL A 32 10.58 1.18 16.09
C VAL A 32 9.80 1.83 14.97
N ILE A 33 9.06 2.91 15.27
CA ILE A 33 8.26 3.65 14.28
C ILE A 33 8.55 5.14 14.45
N LYS A 34 9.28 5.72 13.51
CA LYS A 34 9.50 7.16 13.43
C LYS A 34 8.26 7.81 12.79
N VAL A 35 7.86 8.96 13.33
CA VAL A 35 6.72 9.73 12.82
C VAL A 35 7.14 11.14 12.48
N GLY A 36 6.37 11.84 11.66
CA GLY A 36 6.62 13.24 11.35
C GLY A 36 5.54 13.83 10.47
N LYS A 37 5.73 15.09 10.08
CA LYS A 37 4.87 15.83 9.19
C LYS A 37 5.55 16.05 7.83
N SER A 38 4.77 16.12 6.76
CA SER A 38 5.19 16.63 5.47
C SER A 38 4.92 18.14 5.42
N SER A 39 5.84 18.91 4.87
CA SER A 39 5.69 20.37 4.73
C SER A 39 4.60 20.78 3.73
N ASN A 40 4.22 19.88 2.82
CA ASN A 40 3.40 20.21 1.65
C ASN A 40 1.93 19.80 1.80
N ASP A 41 1.50 19.32 2.98
CA ASP A 41 0.16 18.78 3.17
C ASP A 41 -0.42 19.25 4.50
N ALA A 42 -1.60 19.87 4.49
CA ALA A 42 -2.28 20.33 5.70
C ALA A 42 -2.45 19.22 6.75
N PHE A 43 -2.58 17.97 6.28
CA PHE A 43 -2.71 16.75 7.08
C PHE A 43 -1.54 15.77 6.89
N GLY A 44 -0.48 16.16 6.19
CA GLY A 44 0.63 15.31 5.75
C GLY A 44 1.45 14.71 6.88
N MET A 45 0.83 13.87 7.69
CA MET A 45 1.54 13.08 8.69
C MET A 45 1.98 11.74 8.10
N TRP A 46 3.14 11.28 8.55
CA TRP A 46 3.69 10.02 8.08
C TRP A 46 4.25 9.17 9.22
N MET A 47 4.27 7.86 8.99
CA MET A 47 4.92 6.84 9.82
C MET A 47 5.97 6.10 9.00
N LYS A 48 7.16 5.91 9.56
CA LYS A 48 8.24 5.10 8.95
C LYS A 48 8.67 3.99 9.90
N PRO A 49 8.42 2.72 9.60
CA PRO A 49 8.90 1.61 10.39
C PRO A 49 10.42 1.44 10.22
N LEU A 50 11.15 1.33 11.33
CA LEU A 50 12.61 1.23 11.36
C LEU A 50 13.10 -0.12 11.86
N LYS A 51 12.45 -0.68 12.90
CA LYS A 51 12.79 -1.97 13.52
C LYS A 51 11.54 -2.80 13.78
N VAL A 52 11.71 -4.11 13.85
CA VAL A 52 10.63 -5.01 14.30
C VAL A 52 10.23 -4.65 15.73
N GLY A 53 8.94 -4.53 15.97
CA GLY A 53 8.42 -4.17 17.29
C GLY A 53 7.03 -3.56 17.24
N LYS A 54 6.62 -3.00 18.36
CA LYS A 54 5.33 -2.32 18.54
C LYS A 54 5.55 -0.89 18.98
N ALA A 55 4.69 0.02 18.55
CA ALA A 55 4.61 1.38 19.07
C ALA A 55 3.16 1.86 19.04
N LYS A 56 2.77 2.62 20.05
CA LYS A 56 1.53 3.40 20.04
C LYS A 56 1.83 4.72 19.35
N VAL A 57 1.08 5.05 18.30
CA VAL A 57 1.15 6.36 17.65
C VAL A 57 -0.05 7.17 18.09
N THR A 58 0.23 8.38 18.53
CA THR A 58 -0.77 9.31 19.06
C THR A 58 -0.79 10.57 18.20
N ILE A 59 -1.98 10.98 17.81
CA ILE A 59 -2.23 12.22 17.08
C ILE A 59 -3.10 13.11 17.95
N THR A 60 -2.65 14.33 18.19
CA THR A 60 -3.43 15.35 18.88
C THR A 60 -3.77 16.46 17.91
N TYR A 61 -4.96 17.03 18.06
CA TYR A 61 -5.45 18.15 17.26
C TYR A 61 -6.40 19.03 18.07
N LYS A 62 -6.66 20.25 17.60
CA LYS A 62 -7.66 21.15 18.20
C LYS A 62 -8.95 21.12 17.39
N SER A 63 -10.09 21.05 18.08
CA SER A 63 -11.43 21.16 17.51
C SER A 63 -12.42 21.63 18.57
N GLY A 64 -13.30 22.59 18.26
CA GLY A 64 -14.25 23.19 19.21
C GLY A 64 -13.55 23.82 20.42
N GLY A 65 -12.38 24.44 20.23
CA GLY A 65 -11.58 25.02 21.32
C GLY A 65 -10.87 24.00 22.24
N LYS A 66 -11.11 22.69 22.05
CA LYS A 66 -10.56 21.62 22.89
C LYS A 66 -9.45 20.85 22.18
N THR A 67 -8.51 20.31 22.94
CA THR A 67 -7.53 19.33 22.44
C THR A 67 -8.17 17.95 22.40
N ARG A 68 -8.09 17.31 21.23
CA ARG A 68 -8.57 15.95 20.95
C ARG A 68 -7.38 15.03 20.69
N THR A 69 -7.57 13.75 20.96
CA THR A 69 -6.51 12.74 20.77
C THR A 69 -7.07 11.49 20.10
N ILE A 70 -6.35 11.03 19.08
CA ILE A 70 -6.55 9.73 18.41
C ILE A 70 -5.28 8.91 18.65
N ALA A 71 -5.43 7.63 18.98
CA ALA A 71 -4.28 6.78 19.19
C ALA A 71 -4.50 5.40 18.57
N GLY A 72 -3.44 4.84 17.98
CA GLY A 72 -3.44 3.51 17.40
C GLY A 72 -2.20 2.71 17.79
N ASN A 73 -2.37 1.40 17.97
CA ASN A 73 -1.26 0.48 18.19
C ASN A 73 -0.81 -0.10 16.85
N TYR A 74 0.46 0.09 16.52
CA TYR A 74 1.06 -0.36 15.27
C TYR A 74 2.14 -1.40 15.54
N LYS A 75 2.20 -2.40 14.67
CA LYS A 75 3.26 -3.41 14.68
C LYS A 75 4.09 -3.26 13.41
N ALA A 76 5.39 -3.05 13.58
CA ALA A 76 6.37 -3.08 12.50
C ALA A 76 6.94 -4.49 12.36
N LYS A 77 6.95 -5.02 11.15
CA LYS A 77 7.47 -6.34 10.81
C LYS A 77 8.50 -6.23 9.67
N LYS A 78 9.37 -7.24 9.58
CA LYS A 78 10.26 -7.37 8.43
C LYS A 78 9.42 -7.61 7.17
N TYR A 79 9.81 -6.97 6.06
CA TYR A 79 9.13 -7.18 4.78
C TYR A 79 9.22 -8.65 4.35
N PRO A 80 8.10 -9.29 4.04
CA PRO A 80 8.06 -10.73 3.87
C PRO A 80 8.50 -11.23 2.49
N ASN A 81 8.61 -10.33 1.50
CA ASN A 81 8.88 -10.64 0.09
C ASN A 81 8.06 -11.85 -0.43
N PRO A 82 6.75 -11.69 -0.65
CA PRO A 82 5.88 -12.81 -1.03
C PRO A 82 6.09 -13.31 -2.46
N PHE A 83 6.80 -12.57 -3.31
CA PHE A 83 6.97 -12.90 -4.72
C PHE A 83 8.36 -13.45 -5.04
N ALA A 84 8.41 -14.53 -5.80
CA ALA A 84 9.60 -14.95 -6.50
C ALA A 84 9.91 -13.98 -7.67
N TRP A 85 8.86 -13.59 -8.39
CA TRP A 85 8.91 -12.58 -9.43
C TRP A 85 7.49 -12.10 -9.80
N ILE A 86 7.42 -10.89 -10.36
CA ILE A 86 6.24 -10.34 -11.05
C ILE A 86 6.71 -9.86 -12.42
N LYS A 87 5.95 -10.13 -13.46
CA LYS A 87 6.20 -9.65 -14.81
C LYS A 87 4.96 -8.96 -15.35
N VAL A 88 5.19 -7.86 -16.07
CA VAL A 88 4.16 -7.15 -16.83
C VAL A 88 4.58 -7.14 -18.28
N ASP A 89 3.79 -7.74 -19.14
CA ASP A 89 4.10 -7.98 -20.57
C ASP A 89 5.51 -8.56 -20.79
N GLY A 90 5.92 -9.49 -19.93
CA GLY A 90 7.24 -10.11 -19.97
C GLY A 90 8.35 -9.37 -19.20
N SER A 91 8.20 -8.07 -18.94
CA SER A 91 9.18 -7.27 -18.19
C SER A 91 9.09 -7.57 -16.69
N THR A 92 10.22 -7.89 -16.06
CA THR A 92 10.27 -8.23 -14.63
C THR A 92 10.29 -6.97 -13.76
N LEU A 93 9.39 -6.90 -12.76
CA LEU A 93 9.39 -5.84 -11.77
C LEU A 93 10.42 -6.09 -10.68
N ASN A 94 11.01 -5.02 -10.17
CA ASN A 94 11.97 -5.11 -9.07
C ASN A 94 11.25 -5.10 -7.71
N VAL A 95 10.57 -6.19 -7.38
CA VAL A 95 9.82 -6.35 -6.12
C VAL A 95 10.67 -6.23 -4.85
N LYS A 96 11.99 -6.26 -4.95
CA LYS A 96 12.90 -6.00 -3.81
C LYS A 96 13.10 -4.51 -3.55
N LYS A 97 13.04 -3.68 -4.59
CA LYS A 97 13.13 -2.23 -4.50
C LYS A 97 11.75 -1.62 -4.24
N ASP A 98 10.74 -2.10 -4.95
CA ASP A 98 9.37 -1.59 -4.89
C ASP A 98 8.53 -2.49 -3.99
N LEU A 99 8.74 -2.37 -2.67
CA LEU A 99 8.27 -3.35 -1.68
C LEU A 99 6.75 -3.55 -1.64
N VAL A 100 5.95 -2.51 -1.86
CA VAL A 100 4.49 -2.60 -1.77
C VAL A 100 3.77 -2.07 -3.00
N MET A 101 4.45 -1.37 -3.88
CA MET A 101 3.87 -0.78 -5.08
C MET A 101 4.93 -0.63 -6.16
N SER A 102 4.61 -1.05 -7.39
CA SER A 102 5.37 -0.74 -8.60
C SER A 102 4.54 0.11 -9.52
N GLU A 103 5.16 1.12 -10.10
CA GLU A 103 4.58 1.94 -11.15
C GLU A 103 5.20 1.57 -12.50
N ILE A 104 4.35 1.40 -13.50
CA ILE A 104 4.76 1.02 -14.84
C ILE A 104 4.24 2.07 -15.81
N GLN A 105 5.16 2.69 -16.54
CA GLN A 105 4.82 3.62 -17.61
C GLN A 105 4.48 2.84 -18.89
N ASP A 106 3.51 3.34 -19.60
CA ASP A 106 2.80 2.73 -20.70
C ASP A 106 3.60 2.30 -21.91
N TRP A 107 2.95 1.40 -22.62
CA TRP A 107 3.42 0.78 -23.86
C TRP A 107 2.42 0.85 -25.03
N GLY A 108 1.45 1.75 -25.03
CA GLY A 108 0.51 1.93 -26.12
C GLY A 108 -0.41 0.74 -26.39
N LYS A 109 -0.45 -0.26 -25.50
CA LYS A 109 -1.26 -1.46 -25.66
C LYS A 109 -2.58 -1.32 -24.93
N GLN A 110 -3.68 -1.72 -25.58
CA GLN A 110 -5.01 -1.77 -24.95
C GLN A 110 -5.12 -2.85 -23.86
N THR A 111 -4.22 -3.81 -23.85
CA THR A 111 -4.24 -4.93 -22.89
C THR A 111 -2.85 -5.19 -22.35
N VAL A 112 -2.77 -5.37 -21.05
CA VAL A 112 -1.54 -5.67 -20.33
C VAL A 112 -1.69 -7.01 -19.62
N THR A 113 -0.69 -7.88 -19.74
CA THR A 113 -0.69 -9.17 -19.05
C THR A 113 0.21 -9.09 -17.83
N VAL A 114 -0.35 -9.31 -16.65
CA VAL A 114 0.39 -9.41 -15.40
C VAL A 114 0.51 -10.86 -14.99
N ASN A 115 1.75 -11.33 -14.89
CA ASN A 115 2.08 -12.67 -14.42
C ASN A 115 2.92 -12.59 -13.16
N PHE A 116 2.74 -13.51 -12.23
CA PHE A 116 3.56 -13.59 -11.04
C PHE A 116 3.72 -15.01 -10.52
N LYS A 117 4.79 -15.22 -9.77
CA LYS A 117 5.04 -16.45 -9.01
C LYS A 117 5.25 -16.11 -7.55
N LEU A 118 4.52 -16.79 -6.68
CA LEU A 118 4.69 -16.64 -5.25
C LEU A 118 5.87 -17.48 -4.73
N ASN A 119 6.49 -16.99 -3.67
CA ASN A 119 7.38 -17.78 -2.84
C ASN A 119 6.56 -18.81 -2.04
N SER A 120 7.20 -19.89 -1.60
CA SER A 120 6.58 -20.87 -0.72
C SER A 120 6.03 -20.21 0.55
N GLY A 121 4.88 -20.69 1.01
CA GLY A 121 4.21 -20.16 2.20
C GLY A 121 3.31 -18.94 1.94
N TRP A 122 2.98 -18.65 0.69
CA TRP A 122 2.06 -17.58 0.33
C TRP A 122 0.95 -18.08 -0.59
N LYS A 123 -0.26 -17.57 -0.40
CA LYS A 123 -1.41 -17.79 -1.29
C LYS A 123 -2.06 -16.47 -1.66
N VAL A 124 -2.71 -16.41 -2.83
CA VAL A 124 -3.58 -15.30 -3.22
C VAL A 124 -4.91 -15.46 -2.51
N THR A 125 -5.38 -14.42 -1.87
CA THR A 125 -6.70 -14.34 -1.24
C THR A 125 -7.66 -13.46 -2.00
N GLY A 126 -7.13 -12.49 -2.78
CA GLY A 126 -7.94 -11.60 -3.58
C GLY A 126 -7.14 -10.96 -4.71
N LEU A 127 -7.87 -10.50 -5.71
CA LEU A 127 -7.40 -9.67 -6.81
C LEU A 127 -8.47 -8.63 -7.08
N THR A 128 -8.08 -7.39 -6.95
CA THR A 128 -8.94 -6.25 -7.24
C THR A 128 -8.24 -5.33 -8.22
N GLY A 129 -9.00 -4.62 -9.02
CA GLY A 129 -8.48 -3.61 -9.92
C GLY A 129 -9.38 -2.38 -9.86
N ALA A 130 -8.76 -1.20 -9.82
CA ALA A 130 -9.46 0.06 -9.85
C ALA A 130 -8.88 0.96 -10.94
N ARG A 131 -9.76 1.67 -11.62
CA ARG A 131 -9.43 2.78 -12.48
C ARG A 131 -9.54 4.05 -11.65
N PHE A 132 -8.65 5.02 -11.81
CA PHE A 132 -8.73 6.29 -11.06
C PHE A 132 -10.05 7.05 -11.21
N LYS A 133 -10.87 6.74 -12.21
CA LYS A 133 -12.20 7.35 -12.43
C LYS A 133 -13.39 6.42 -12.20
N ALA A 134 -13.16 5.11 -12.03
CA ALA A 134 -14.24 4.13 -11.77
C ALA A 134 -13.64 2.82 -11.24
N GLU A 135 -14.20 2.33 -10.14
CA GLU A 135 -13.92 0.98 -9.67
C GLU A 135 -14.69 -0.02 -10.55
N SER A 136 -13.99 -1.01 -11.09
CA SER A 136 -14.61 -2.08 -11.86
C SER A 136 -13.79 -3.35 -11.80
N THR A 137 -14.37 -4.40 -11.25
CA THR A 137 -13.79 -5.75 -11.28
C THR A 137 -13.88 -6.42 -12.64
N SER A 138 -14.66 -5.85 -13.59
CA SER A 138 -14.81 -6.38 -14.95
C SER A 138 -13.68 -6.00 -15.90
N MET A 139 -12.78 -5.08 -15.51
CA MET A 139 -11.67 -4.61 -16.36
C MET A 139 -10.57 -5.64 -16.59
N PHE A 140 -10.57 -6.73 -15.85
CA PHE A 140 -9.58 -7.78 -16.00
C PHE A 140 -10.19 -9.17 -15.89
N LYS A 141 -9.57 -10.15 -16.53
CA LYS A 141 -9.93 -11.55 -16.44
C LYS A 141 -8.88 -12.31 -15.64
N TRP A 142 -9.33 -12.96 -14.58
CA TRP A 142 -8.50 -13.90 -13.85
C TRP A 142 -8.31 -15.18 -14.67
N LYS A 143 -7.07 -15.60 -14.81
CA LYS A 143 -6.74 -16.96 -15.27
C LYS A 143 -6.16 -17.74 -14.10
N LYS A 144 -6.68 -18.95 -13.89
CA LYS A 144 -6.09 -19.94 -12.99
C LYS A 144 -4.59 -19.95 -13.25
N ASN A 145 -3.78 -19.88 -12.22
CA ASN A 145 -2.33 -19.87 -12.30
C ASN A 145 -1.63 -18.52 -12.56
N LYS A 146 -2.14 -17.43 -11.97
CA LYS A 146 -1.27 -16.27 -11.72
C LYS A 146 -1.11 -15.30 -12.89
N ALA A 147 -2.03 -15.29 -13.83
CA ALA A 147 -2.09 -14.30 -14.89
C ALA A 147 -3.36 -13.47 -14.79
N VAL A 148 -3.22 -12.17 -14.94
CA VAL A 148 -4.31 -11.21 -15.02
C VAL A 148 -4.19 -10.44 -16.32
N LYS A 149 -5.28 -10.32 -17.06
CA LYS A 149 -5.33 -9.56 -18.31
C LYS A 149 -6.24 -8.36 -18.13
N PHE A 150 -5.70 -7.19 -18.33
CA PHE A 150 -6.47 -5.95 -18.37
C PHE A 150 -7.09 -5.78 -19.75
N LEU A 151 -8.35 -5.35 -19.78
CA LEU A 151 -9.14 -5.26 -21.01
C LEU A 151 -9.32 -3.82 -21.49
N ASP A 152 -8.86 -2.84 -20.72
CA ASP A 152 -9.16 -1.44 -20.98
C ASP A 152 -7.94 -0.53 -20.83
N ALA A 153 -7.95 0.61 -21.54
CA ALA A 153 -6.88 1.61 -21.51
C ALA A 153 -7.05 2.63 -20.36
N GLY A 154 -5.97 3.27 -19.97
CA GLY A 154 -5.91 4.28 -18.92
C GLY A 154 -5.07 3.84 -17.72
N THR A 155 -5.07 4.62 -16.64
CA THR A 155 -4.36 4.21 -15.44
C THR A 155 -5.16 3.18 -14.67
N ILE A 156 -4.55 2.04 -14.43
CA ILE A 156 -5.13 0.90 -13.74
C ILE A 156 -4.31 0.62 -12.49
N VAL A 157 -4.98 0.35 -11.37
CA VAL A 157 -4.35 -0.13 -10.15
C VAL A 157 -4.80 -1.56 -9.92
N LEU A 158 -3.85 -2.48 -9.92
CA LEU A 158 -4.08 -3.86 -9.52
C LEU A 158 -3.60 -4.06 -8.08
N SER A 159 -4.48 -4.53 -7.22
CA SER A 159 -4.14 -5.00 -5.88
C SER A 159 -4.12 -6.52 -5.85
N ILE A 160 -2.97 -7.09 -5.52
CA ILE A 160 -2.81 -8.53 -5.30
C ILE A 160 -2.85 -8.75 -3.79
N GLU A 161 -3.93 -9.31 -3.30
CA GLU A 161 -4.11 -9.63 -1.89
C GLU A 161 -3.56 -11.02 -1.59
N LEU A 162 -2.77 -11.13 -0.55
CA LEU A 162 -2.02 -12.30 -0.21
C LEU A 162 -2.14 -12.62 1.28
N GLU A 163 -1.99 -13.89 1.63
CA GLU A 163 -1.92 -14.35 3.01
C GLU A 163 -0.73 -15.28 3.18
N ASN A 164 0.02 -15.09 4.26
CA ASN A 164 1.06 -16.02 4.65
C ASN A 164 0.41 -17.27 5.27
N THR A 165 0.61 -18.43 4.66
CA THR A 165 -0.04 -19.70 5.06
C THR A 165 0.44 -20.24 6.40
N LYS A 166 1.58 -19.74 6.95
CA LYS A 166 2.13 -20.18 8.22
C LYS A 166 1.55 -19.44 9.42
N ASN A 167 1.17 -18.19 9.27
CA ASN A 167 0.76 -17.34 10.40
C ASN A 167 -0.47 -16.48 10.11
N GLY A 168 -1.08 -16.62 8.92
CA GLY A 168 -2.27 -15.85 8.54
C GLY A 168 -2.03 -14.35 8.30
N ASP A 169 -0.77 -13.89 8.28
CA ASP A 169 -0.50 -12.45 8.08
C ASP A 169 -0.96 -12.01 6.68
N PRO A 170 -1.83 -11.00 6.58
CA PRO A 170 -2.25 -10.45 5.30
C PRO A 170 -1.18 -9.55 4.71
N PHE A 171 -1.13 -9.50 3.40
CA PHE A 171 -0.27 -8.60 2.64
C PHE A 171 -0.98 -8.18 1.35
N ALA A 172 -0.82 -6.93 0.93
CA ALA A 172 -1.29 -6.45 -0.36
C ALA A 172 -0.13 -5.84 -1.15
N TYR A 173 -0.06 -6.14 -2.44
CA TYR A 173 0.89 -5.55 -3.35
C TYR A 173 0.15 -4.82 -4.46
N LEU A 174 0.50 -3.56 -4.69
CA LEU A 174 -0.12 -2.73 -5.70
C LEU A 174 0.76 -2.64 -6.94
N ILE A 175 0.15 -2.78 -8.10
CA ILE A 175 0.78 -2.49 -9.39
C ILE A 175 -0.03 -1.37 -10.04
N MET A 176 0.60 -0.22 -10.23
CA MET A 176 0.03 0.91 -10.95
C MET A 176 0.54 0.86 -12.38
N ILE A 177 -0.37 0.78 -13.34
CA ILE A 177 -0.06 0.71 -14.76
C ILE A 177 -0.64 1.95 -15.43
N ASN A 178 0.24 2.85 -15.87
CA ASN A 178 -0.14 4.07 -16.57
C ASN A 178 -0.06 3.82 -18.07
N GLN A 179 -1.20 3.67 -18.71
CA GLN A 179 -1.28 3.57 -20.16
C GLN A 179 -1.45 4.97 -20.76
N ARG A 180 -0.48 5.46 -21.54
CA ARG A 180 -0.63 6.66 -22.35
C ARG A 180 -1.56 6.34 -23.53
N ARG A 181 -2.43 7.28 -23.85
CA ARG A 181 -3.23 7.24 -25.09
C ARG A 181 -2.39 7.69 -26.27
#